data_9c814e1230b31449b73ec89d9e1dd263
#
_entry.id   9c814e1230b31449b73ec89d9e1dd263
#
_cell.length_a   1.000
_cell.length_b   1.000
_cell.length_c   1.000
_cell.angle_alpha   90.00
_cell.angle_beta   90.00
_cell.angle_gamma   90.00
#
_symmetry.space_group_name_H-M   'P 1'
#
loop_
_entity.id
_entity.type
_entity.pdbx_description
1 polymer ?
#
loop_
_entity_poly.entity_id
_entity_poly.type
_entity_poly.pdbx_seq_one_letter_code
_entity_poly.pdbx_strand_id
1 'polypeptide(L)'
;MKLEKVLIAGEWRESKNPAGQFHAVNPAEKTELPAGYPVSGEEDVRELLEAGKGAADALRTITPEQKADFLEAYAGKIEALTDELVGTAHLETALAREPRLRNIELPRTTGQLRKAAAAARERSWCRATIDTEINIRSKYGPLGGPVVIFGPNNFPYAYNAVSGGDFAGAVAAGNPVIAKAHPAHPGTTRLLARAAFDAVNETGLPAAAVQMIYHLRPELGFELVSHPFTGASAFTGSRSAGLQLKEAADRAGKPVYLEMSSVNPVFILPGAIEARCAEIAAELFSSCSLAAGQFCTNPGLIFLLKGENTESFVQSVAEQFANGTPGTLLTSAGPDNISATLNILTSAGARIIVGGQKAETQGYSFANTLLRVTGETFLKNPEALQTEAFGTVSLLVIADDPAQMKQIASVLKGNLTGGIYSDLRGQDDDCYQMIEPELRIKVGRLLNDKMPTGVAVVPSMNHGGPYPATGHPGFTAVGFPGSMIRFAALHCYDHVRAHRLPAELLNQNPTGSMWRMIDGEWTRKSIQSAGSSHA
;
A
#
# COMPACT_ATOMS: atom_id res chain seq x y z
N MET A 1 -25.72 -17.86 -16.76
CA MET A 1 -25.77 -16.59 -15.97
C MET A 1 -24.99 -15.54 -16.74
N LYS A 2 -25.45 -14.30 -16.85
CA LYS A 2 -24.70 -13.25 -17.54
C LYS A 2 -23.58 -12.76 -16.63
N LEU A 3 -22.33 -12.80 -17.13
CA LEU A 3 -21.17 -12.30 -16.38
C LEU A 3 -21.15 -10.78 -16.37
N GLU A 4 -20.55 -10.21 -15.33
CA GLU A 4 -20.29 -8.78 -15.23
C GLU A 4 -19.30 -8.32 -16.31
N LYS A 5 -19.53 -7.12 -16.84
CA LYS A 5 -18.73 -6.55 -17.90
C LYS A 5 -17.37 -6.06 -17.36
N VAL A 6 -16.34 -6.16 -18.17
CA VAL A 6 -15.02 -5.53 -17.95
C VAL A 6 -14.98 -4.13 -18.57
N LEU A 7 -14.10 -3.27 -18.10
CA LEU A 7 -13.86 -1.94 -18.67
C LEU A 7 -12.55 -1.94 -19.47
N ILE A 8 -12.65 -2.02 -20.79
CA ILE A 8 -11.51 -2.12 -21.69
C ILE A 8 -11.69 -1.12 -22.84
N ALA A 9 -10.63 -0.43 -23.22
CA ALA A 9 -10.59 0.54 -24.30
C ALA A 9 -11.66 1.67 -24.18
N GLY A 10 -12.06 2.00 -22.96
CA GLY A 10 -13.09 3.00 -22.69
C GLY A 10 -14.53 2.49 -22.84
N GLU A 11 -14.75 1.18 -22.86
CA GLU A 11 -16.06 0.58 -23.01
C GLU A 11 -16.33 -0.49 -21.95
N TRP A 12 -17.54 -0.50 -21.40
CA TRP A 12 -18.07 -1.62 -20.62
C TRP A 12 -18.57 -2.70 -21.57
N ARG A 13 -17.81 -3.77 -21.71
CA ARG A 13 -18.12 -4.89 -22.62
C ARG A 13 -17.98 -6.25 -21.97
N GLU A 14 -18.51 -7.27 -22.59
CA GLU A 14 -18.26 -8.65 -22.18
C GLU A 14 -16.77 -9.01 -22.38
N SER A 15 -16.22 -9.80 -21.46
CA SER A 15 -14.88 -10.36 -21.63
C SER A 15 -14.83 -11.27 -22.84
N LYS A 16 -13.81 -11.14 -23.66
CA LYS A 16 -13.61 -11.99 -24.85
C LYS A 16 -12.89 -13.27 -24.45
N ASN A 17 -13.46 -14.41 -24.84
CA ASN A 17 -12.88 -15.73 -24.55
C ASN A 17 -12.42 -15.90 -23.11
N PRO A 18 -13.29 -15.70 -22.10
CA PRO A 18 -12.89 -15.77 -20.71
C PRO A 18 -12.35 -17.17 -20.38
N ALA A 19 -11.26 -17.21 -19.61
CA ALA A 19 -10.60 -18.45 -19.20
C ALA A 19 -11.35 -19.18 -18.06
N GLY A 20 -12.44 -18.59 -17.56
CA GLY A 20 -13.30 -19.10 -16.49
C GLY A 20 -14.17 -18.01 -15.92
N GLN A 21 -14.84 -18.35 -14.84
CA GLN A 21 -15.68 -17.42 -14.06
C GLN A 21 -15.53 -17.69 -12.58
N PHE A 22 -15.88 -16.71 -11.76
CA PHE A 22 -15.91 -16.85 -10.30
C PHE A 22 -17.00 -15.96 -9.70
N HIS A 23 -17.32 -16.24 -8.43
CA HIS A 23 -18.21 -15.45 -7.60
C HIS A 23 -17.44 -14.87 -6.41
N ALA A 24 -17.80 -13.69 -5.98
CA ALA A 24 -17.36 -13.21 -4.67
C ALA A 24 -18.07 -14.03 -3.58
N VAL A 25 -17.44 -14.15 -2.43
CA VAL A 25 -17.99 -14.88 -1.28
C VAL A 25 -18.25 -13.91 -0.15
N ASN A 26 -19.42 -14.00 0.50
CA ASN A 26 -19.66 -13.33 1.76
C ASN A 26 -18.90 -14.08 2.88
N PRO A 27 -17.80 -13.52 3.42
CA PRO A 27 -16.98 -14.26 4.38
C PRO A 27 -17.65 -14.42 5.75
N ALA A 28 -18.68 -13.61 6.06
CA ALA A 28 -19.46 -13.73 7.30
C ALA A 28 -20.44 -14.91 7.27
N GLU A 29 -20.89 -15.30 6.08
CA GLU A 29 -21.89 -16.37 5.89
C GLU A 29 -21.32 -17.59 5.15
N LYS A 30 -20.13 -17.47 4.54
CA LYS A 30 -19.50 -18.48 3.68
C LYS A 30 -20.32 -18.83 2.44
N THR A 31 -21.10 -17.87 1.94
CA THR A 31 -22.01 -18.03 0.80
C THR A 31 -21.49 -17.26 -0.41
N GLU A 32 -21.66 -17.83 -1.60
CA GLU A 32 -21.39 -17.11 -2.85
C GLU A 32 -22.40 -15.99 -3.07
N LEU A 33 -21.91 -14.84 -3.53
CA LEU A 33 -22.74 -13.72 -3.95
C LEU A 33 -23.26 -13.95 -5.38
N PRO A 34 -24.45 -13.40 -5.74
CA PRO A 34 -25.13 -13.74 -7.00
C PRO A 34 -24.38 -13.34 -8.27
N ALA A 35 -23.57 -12.26 -8.22
CA ALA A 35 -22.87 -11.75 -9.40
C ALA A 35 -21.72 -12.66 -9.83
N GLY A 36 -21.69 -13.05 -11.10
CA GLY A 36 -20.59 -13.81 -11.70
C GLY A 36 -19.61 -12.89 -12.42
N TYR A 37 -18.32 -13.13 -12.27
CA TYR A 37 -17.25 -12.33 -12.84
C TYR A 37 -16.37 -13.16 -13.76
N PRO A 38 -15.95 -12.63 -14.93
CA PRO A 38 -15.06 -13.37 -15.83
C PRO A 38 -13.62 -13.41 -15.30
N VAL A 39 -12.94 -14.52 -15.59
CA VAL A 39 -11.49 -14.61 -15.60
C VAL A 39 -11.02 -14.23 -16.99
N SER A 40 -10.47 -13.03 -17.17
CA SER A 40 -10.06 -12.50 -18.50
C SER A 40 -9.00 -13.37 -19.17
N GLY A 41 -9.14 -13.52 -20.50
CA GLY A 41 -8.23 -14.28 -21.35
C GLY A 41 -7.17 -13.40 -22.04
N GLU A 42 -6.40 -14.03 -22.94
CA GLU A 42 -5.30 -13.38 -23.69
C GLU A 42 -5.77 -12.20 -24.55
N GLU A 43 -6.96 -12.30 -25.14
CA GLU A 43 -7.50 -11.26 -26.01
C GLU A 43 -7.83 -9.98 -25.22
N ASP A 44 -8.41 -10.12 -24.02
CA ASP A 44 -8.64 -8.98 -23.12
C ASP A 44 -7.31 -8.31 -22.72
N VAL A 45 -6.29 -9.11 -22.37
CA VAL A 45 -4.97 -8.61 -21.98
C VAL A 45 -4.31 -7.84 -23.12
N ARG A 46 -4.36 -8.36 -24.34
CA ARG A 46 -3.82 -7.69 -25.53
C ARG A 46 -4.51 -6.34 -25.77
N GLU A 47 -5.84 -6.30 -25.75
CA GLU A 47 -6.59 -5.05 -25.95
C GLU A 47 -6.34 -4.02 -24.83
N LEU A 48 -6.25 -4.46 -23.57
CA LEU A 48 -5.87 -3.60 -22.44
C LEU A 48 -4.52 -2.89 -22.69
N LEU A 49 -3.53 -3.64 -23.14
CA LEU A 49 -2.19 -3.13 -23.37
C LEU A 49 -2.14 -2.18 -24.58
N GLU A 50 -2.79 -2.54 -25.68
CA GLU A 50 -2.86 -1.69 -26.89
C GLU A 50 -3.61 -0.38 -26.60
N ALA A 51 -4.79 -0.46 -25.98
CA ALA A 51 -5.58 0.70 -25.61
C ALA A 51 -4.87 1.56 -24.54
N GLY A 52 -4.21 0.92 -23.57
CA GLY A 52 -3.42 1.62 -22.55
C GLY A 52 -2.23 2.37 -23.17
N LYS A 53 -1.54 1.79 -24.15
CA LYS A 53 -0.48 2.49 -24.89
C LYS A 53 -1.03 3.69 -25.65
N GLY A 54 -2.15 3.53 -26.36
CA GLY A 54 -2.82 4.63 -27.07
C GLY A 54 -3.25 5.77 -26.11
N ALA A 55 -3.79 5.40 -24.93
CA ALA A 55 -4.15 6.37 -23.90
C ALA A 55 -2.93 7.10 -23.32
N ALA A 56 -1.79 6.41 -23.12
CA ALA A 56 -0.55 7.05 -22.69
C ALA A 56 -0.06 8.11 -23.69
N ASP A 57 -0.15 7.83 -24.98
CA ASP A 57 0.21 8.80 -26.02
C ASP A 57 -0.76 10.01 -26.04
N ALA A 58 -2.07 9.78 -25.88
CA ALA A 58 -3.06 10.83 -25.81
C ALA A 58 -2.94 11.70 -24.54
N LEU A 59 -2.59 11.10 -23.40
CA LEU A 59 -2.39 11.83 -22.13
C LEU A 59 -1.22 12.82 -22.17
N ARG A 60 -0.32 12.73 -23.14
CA ARG A 60 0.80 13.68 -23.31
C ARG A 60 0.34 15.10 -23.59
N THR A 61 -0.86 15.27 -24.13
CA THR A 61 -1.46 16.58 -24.45
C THR A 61 -2.40 17.09 -23.36
N ILE A 62 -2.73 16.26 -22.38
CA ILE A 62 -3.63 16.60 -21.28
C ILE A 62 -2.89 17.45 -20.25
N THR A 63 -3.49 18.58 -19.88
CA THR A 63 -2.90 19.53 -18.93
C THR A 63 -2.91 18.98 -17.49
N PRO A 64 -2.07 19.51 -16.59
CA PRO A 64 -2.14 19.19 -15.17
C PRO A 64 -3.51 19.49 -14.55
N GLU A 65 -4.16 20.55 -15.00
CA GLU A 65 -5.50 20.96 -14.57
C GLU A 65 -6.55 19.91 -14.92
N GLN A 66 -6.56 19.42 -16.17
CA GLN A 66 -7.51 18.39 -16.62
C GLN A 66 -7.34 17.06 -15.85
N LYS A 67 -6.09 16.68 -15.55
CA LYS A 67 -5.83 15.51 -14.69
C LYS A 67 -6.37 15.71 -13.28
N ALA A 68 -6.20 16.88 -12.72
CA ALA A 68 -6.71 17.23 -11.41
C ALA A 68 -8.24 17.29 -11.38
N ASP A 69 -8.87 17.86 -12.40
CA ASP A 69 -10.33 17.93 -12.55
C ASP A 69 -10.94 16.52 -12.60
N PHE A 70 -10.29 15.58 -13.32
CA PHE A 70 -10.69 14.17 -13.30
C PHE A 70 -10.63 13.57 -11.89
N LEU A 71 -9.54 13.75 -11.17
CA LEU A 71 -9.37 13.18 -9.83
C LEU A 71 -10.41 13.73 -8.83
N GLU A 72 -10.76 15.01 -8.96
CA GLU A 72 -11.80 15.64 -8.13
C GLU A 72 -13.21 15.19 -8.52
N ALA A 73 -13.53 15.14 -9.81
CA ALA A 73 -14.80 14.62 -10.29
C ALA A 73 -14.99 13.15 -9.85
N TYR A 74 -13.94 12.35 -9.97
CA TYR A 74 -13.95 10.97 -9.51
C TYR A 74 -14.20 10.85 -8.01
N ALA A 75 -13.53 11.66 -7.18
CA ALA A 75 -13.78 11.70 -5.75
C ALA A 75 -15.25 12.03 -5.42
N GLY A 76 -15.83 13.01 -6.10
CA GLY A 76 -17.25 13.36 -5.94
C GLY A 76 -18.21 12.23 -6.34
N LYS A 77 -17.90 11.50 -7.43
CA LYS A 77 -18.70 10.34 -7.86
C LYS A 77 -18.61 9.16 -6.89
N ILE A 78 -17.45 8.91 -6.28
CA ILE A 78 -17.30 7.92 -5.19
C ILE A 78 -18.19 8.31 -4.01
N GLU A 79 -18.19 9.57 -3.59
CA GLU A 79 -19.01 10.06 -2.48
C GLU A 79 -20.51 9.92 -2.76
N ALA A 80 -20.92 10.16 -4.00
CA ALA A 80 -22.31 9.95 -4.42
C ALA A 80 -22.76 8.48 -4.37
N LEU A 81 -21.84 7.53 -4.43
CA LEU A 81 -22.11 6.08 -4.34
C LEU A 81 -21.88 5.51 -2.94
N THR A 82 -21.75 6.34 -1.90
CA THR A 82 -21.38 5.92 -0.54
C THR A 82 -22.17 4.72 -0.03
N ASP A 83 -23.52 4.76 -0.11
CA ASP A 83 -24.36 3.69 0.43
C ASP A 83 -24.20 2.37 -0.33
N GLU A 84 -24.15 2.44 -1.67
CA GLU A 84 -23.94 1.26 -2.54
C GLU A 84 -22.56 0.64 -2.31
N LEU A 85 -21.51 1.47 -2.22
CA LEU A 85 -20.15 1.03 -1.92
C LEU A 85 -20.03 0.37 -0.55
N VAL A 86 -20.58 1.02 0.50
CA VAL A 86 -20.53 0.48 1.87
C VAL A 86 -21.31 -0.83 1.97
N GLY A 87 -22.47 -0.92 1.33
CA GLY A 87 -23.26 -2.14 1.28
C GLY A 87 -22.53 -3.28 0.60
N THR A 88 -22.00 -3.03 -0.60
CA THR A 88 -21.30 -4.03 -1.41
C THR A 88 -20.00 -4.50 -0.74
N ALA A 89 -19.16 -3.56 -0.30
CA ALA A 89 -17.90 -3.91 0.35
C ALA A 89 -18.11 -4.68 1.66
N HIS A 90 -19.15 -4.34 2.44
CA HIS A 90 -19.49 -5.10 3.64
C HIS A 90 -19.85 -6.55 3.32
N LEU A 91 -20.64 -6.78 2.30
CA LEU A 91 -21.01 -8.15 1.87
C LEU A 91 -19.80 -8.94 1.36
N GLU A 92 -18.90 -8.29 0.64
CA GLU A 92 -17.71 -8.92 0.05
C GLU A 92 -16.57 -9.14 1.03
N THR A 93 -16.51 -8.40 2.16
CA THR A 93 -15.35 -8.40 3.07
C THR A 93 -15.68 -8.65 4.54
N ALA A 94 -16.94 -8.59 4.95
CA ALA A 94 -17.39 -8.55 6.34
C ALA A 94 -16.79 -7.38 7.17
N LEU A 95 -16.09 -6.43 6.55
CA LEU A 95 -15.62 -5.23 7.25
C LEU A 95 -16.83 -4.42 7.75
N ALA A 96 -16.71 -3.85 8.95
CA ALA A 96 -17.79 -3.08 9.56
C ALA A 96 -18.20 -1.90 8.68
N ARG A 97 -19.53 -1.73 8.46
CA ARG A 97 -20.07 -0.59 7.71
C ARG A 97 -19.62 0.73 8.32
N GLU A 98 -19.69 0.81 9.66
CA GLU A 98 -19.25 1.94 10.47
C GLU A 98 -18.43 1.43 11.66
N PRO A 99 -17.36 2.14 12.04
CA PRO A 99 -16.80 3.31 11.36
C PRO A 99 -15.90 2.95 10.15
N ARG A 100 -15.54 1.65 9.94
CA ARG A 100 -14.43 1.20 9.08
C ARG A 100 -14.58 1.61 7.62
N LEU A 101 -15.70 1.26 6.98
CA LEU A 101 -15.92 1.52 5.56
C LEU A 101 -16.36 2.96 5.30
N ARG A 102 -17.44 3.41 5.97
CA ARG A 102 -18.06 4.72 5.73
C ARG A 102 -17.25 5.89 6.25
N ASN A 103 -16.77 5.81 7.50
CA ASN A 103 -16.25 7.00 8.20
C ASN A 103 -14.72 7.09 8.16
N ILE A 104 -14.03 5.99 7.85
CA ILE A 104 -12.56 5.94 7.84
C ILE A 104 -12.04 5.75 6.42
N GLU A 105 -12.37 4.63 5.76
CA GLU A 105 -11.69 4.29 4.51
C GLU A 105 -12.18 5.08 3.31
N LEU A 106 -13.50 5.31 3.18
CA LEU A 106 -14.06 6.05 2.05
C LEU A 106 -13.58 7.52 2.04
N PRO A 107 -13.65 8.29 3.16
CA PRO A 107 -13.09 9.65 3.22
C PRO A 107 -11.57 9.69 2.99
N ARG A 108 -10.85 8.67 3.45
CA ARG A 108 -9.42 8.52 3.13
C ARG A 108 -9.21 8.40 1.63
N THR A 109 -10.01 7.59 0.94
CA THR A 109 -9.91 7.33 -0.49
C THR A 109 -10.16 8.60 -1.30
N THR A 110 -11.27 9.29 -1.06
CA THR A 110 -11.57 10.55 -1.77
C THR A 110 -10.59 11.66 -1.40
N GLY A 111 -10.13 11.71 -0.14
CA GLY A 111 -9.12 12.64 0.31
C GLY A 111 -7.76 12.46 -0.38
N GLN A 112 -7.33 11.23 -0.65
CA GLN A 112 -6.07 10.99 -1.37
C GLN A 112 -6.19 11.34 -2.86
N LEU A 113 -7.33 11.14 -3.52
CA LEU A 113 -7.59 11.60 -4.88
C LEU A 113 -7.47 13.14 -4.98
N ARG A 114 -8.09 13.87 -4.04
CA ARG A 114 -7.99 15.34 -3.98
C ARG A 114 -6.57 15.84 -3.70
N LYS A 115 -5.81 15.14 -2.83
CA LYS A 115 -4.40 15.48 -2.59
C LYS A 115 -3.55 15.26 -3.84
N ALA A 116 -3.82 14.21 -4.61
CA ALA A 116 -3.15 13.97 -5.89
C ALA A 116 -3.51 15.05 -6.92
N ALA A 117 -4.78 15.47 -6.98
CA ALA A 117 -5.24 16.57 -7.81
C ALA A 117 -4.51 17.89 -7.48
N ALA A 118 -4.44 18.23 -6.19
CA ALA A 118 -3.71 19.43 -5.74
C ALA A 118 -2.23 19.37 -6.10
N ALA A 119 -1.57 18.21 -5.94
CA ALA A 119 -0.18 18.03 -6.30
C ALA A 119 0.05 18.13 -7.83
N ALA A 120 -0.88 17.63 -8.65
CA ALA A 120 -0.83 17.77 -10.10
C ALA A 120 -0.89 19.24 -10.55
N ARG A 121 -1.80 20.06 -9.96
CA ARG A 121 -1.92 21.49 -10.25
C ARG A 121 -0.71 22.29 -9.78
N GLU A 122 -0.19 22.00 -8.59
CA GLU A 122 0.95 22.72 -7.99
C GLU A 122 2.26 22.44 -8.73
N ARG A 123 2.45 21.24 -9.30
CA ARG A 123 3.54 20.79 -10.20
C ARG A 123 4.92 20.62 -9.57
N SER A 124 5.21 21.05 -8.34
CA SER A 124 6.53 20.87 -7.71
C SER A 124 6.97 19.41 -7.61
N TRP A 125 6.04 18.47 -7.68
CA TRP A 125 6.32 17.04 -7.67
C TRP A 125 7.27 16.60 -8.78
N CYS A 126 7.25 17.29 -9.92
CA CYS A 126 8.09 16.96 -11.08
C CYS A 126 9.57 17.36 -10.91
N ARG A 127 9.93 18.03 -9.80
CA ARG A 127 11.31 18.41 -9.44
C ARG A 127 12.06 19.03 -10.60
N ALA A 128 11.48 20.06 -11.22
CA ALA A 128 12.10 20.77 -12.33
C ALA A 128 13.46 21.36 -11.91
N THR A 129 14.51 20.97 -12.61
CA THR A 129 15.90 21.41 -12.39
C THR A 129 16.42 22.10 -13.64
N ILE A 130 17.02 23.27 -13.49
CA ILE A 130 17.44 24.15 -14.59
C ILE A 130 18.86 24.64 -14.30
N ASP A 131 19.80 24.29 -15.17
CA ASP A 131 21.15 24.82 -15.21
C ASP A 131 21.21 25.86 -16.32
N THR A 132 21.24 27.14 -15.93
CA THR A 132 21.08 28.26 -16.89
C THR A 132 22.35 28.49 -17.71
N GLU A 133 23.54 28.32 -17.14
CA GLU A 133 24.83 28.54 -17.78
C GLU A 133 25.03 27.63 -19.00
N ILE A 134 24.72 26.35 -18.84
CA ILE A 134 24.93 25.34 -19.89
C ILE A 134 23.62 24.96 -20.61
N ASN A 135 22.48 25.58 -20.25
CA ASN A 135 21.16 25.36 -20.81
C ASN A 135 20.72 23.88 -20.86
N ILE A 136 20.96 23.17 -19.74
CA ILE A 136 20.44 21.82 -19.52
C ILE A 136 19.31 21.90 -18.50
N ARG A 137 18.19 21.23 -18.79
CA ARG A 137 16.97 21.27 -17.96
C ARG A 137 16.38 19.88 -17.84
N SER A 138 15.87 19.53 -16.67
CA SER A 138 15.26 18.22 -16.46
C SER A 138 14.02 18.32 -15.58
N LYS A 139 13.13 17.33 -15.72
CA LYS A 139 11.96 17.15 -14.84
C LYS A 139 11.48 15.72 -14.87
N TYR A 140 10.78 15.31 -13.84
CA TYR A 140 9.99 14.10 -13.89
C TYR A 140 8.73 14.28 -14.74
N GLY A 141 8.39 13.27 -15.52
CA GLY A 141 7.24 13.23 -16.41
C GLY A 141 6.67 11.80 -16.52
N PRO A 142 5.60 11.59 -17.32
CA PRO A 142 4.95 10.29 -17.43
C PRO A 142 5.87 9.21 -18.01
N LEU A 143 5.56 7.95 -17.71
CA LEU A 143 6.34 6.77 -18.13
C LEU A 143 6.18 6.41 -19.63
N GLY A 144 5.15 6.95 -20.30
CA GLY A 144 4.88 6.64 -21.71
C GLY A 144 4.18 5.30 -21.95
N GLY A 145 3.66 4.68 -20.91
CA GLY A 145 2.87 3.45 -20.94
C GLY A 145 1.93 3.34 -19.73
N PRO A 146 0.97 2.40 -19.75
CA PRO A 146 0.05 2.22 -18.62
C PRO A 146 0.77 1.73 -17.35
N VAL A 147 0.21 2.11 -16.20
CA VAL A 147 0.57 1.54 -14.90
C VAL A 147 -0.40 0.41 -14.58
N VAL A 148 0.12 -0.81 -14.40
CA VAL A 148 -0.66 -1.99 -14.03
C VAL A 148 -0.72 -2.08 -12.50
N ILE A 149 -1.92 -2.10 -11.91
CA ILE A 149 -2.10 -2.09 -10.46
C ILE A 149 -2.85 -3.33 -9.98
N PHE A 150 -2.26 -4.02 -9.00
CA PHE A 150 -2.82 -5.16 -8.29
C PHE A 150 -3.09 -4.75 -6.84
N GLY A 151 -4.35 -4.49 -6.51
CA GLY A 151 -4.75 -4.08 -5.17
C GLY A 151 -4.88 -5.27 -4.19
N PRO A 152 -4.78 -5.03 -2.87
CA PRO A 152 -4.94 -6.04 -1.83
C PRO A 152 -6.42 -6.34 -1.52
N ASN A 153 -6.66 -7.35 -0.67
CA ASN A 153 -8.01 -7.74 -0.25
C ASN A 153 -8.56 -6.94 0.96
N ASN A 154 -7.68 -6.40 1.80
CA ASN A 154 -8.01 -5.85 3.13
C ASN A 154 -8.37 -4.35 3.14
N PHE A 155 -8.23 -3.67 2.00
CA PHE A 155 -8.59 -2.27 1.81
C PHE A 155 -9.37 -2.11 0.50
N PRO A 156 -10.70 -2.34 0.52
CA PRO A 156 -11.51 -2.35 -0.70
C PRO A 156 -11.62 -1.01 -1.42
N TYR A 157 -11.22 0.11 -0.79
CA TYR A 157 -11.23 1.44 -1.40
C TYR A 157 -9.85 2.08 -1.45
N ALA A 158 -9.20 2.26 -0.28
CA ALA A 158 -8.02 3.12 -0.14
C ALA A 158 -6.76 2.57 -0.80
N TYR A 159 -6.69 1.26 -1.03
CA TYR A 159 -5.63 0.57 -1.78
C TYR A 159 -6.18 -0.24 -2.97
N ASN A 160 -7.46 -0.05 -3.33
CA ASN A 160 -8.04 -0.68 -4.50
C ASN A 160 -7.28 -0.26 -5.77
N ALA A 161 -7.12 -1.18 -6.71
CA ALA A 161 -6.38 -0.97 -7.95
C ALA A 161 -6.91 0.21 -8.80
N VAL A 162 -8.20 0.57 -8.65
CA VAL A 162 -8.84 1.63 -9.45
C VAL A 162 -9.08 2.93 -8.67
N SER A 163 -8.84 2.98 -7.35
CA SER A 163 -9.12 4.18 -6.52
C SER A 163 -8.06 4.48 -5.48
N GLY A 164 -7.13 3.55 -5.26
CA GLY A 164 -6.12 3.65 -4.21
C GLY A 164 -5.04 4.70 -4.47
N GLY A 165 -4.07 4.77 -3.54
CA GLY A 165 -2.96 5.73 -3.62
C GLY A 165 -2.10 5.54 -4.87
N ASP A 166 -1.88 4.30 -5.31
CA ASP A 166 -1.14 4.00 -6.54
C ASP A 166 -1.89 4.48 -7.79
N PHE A 167 -3.20 4.27 -7.85
CA PHE A 167 -4.06 4.82 -8.90
C PHE A 167 -3.95 6.34 -8.96
N ALA A 168 -4.18 7.01 -7.83
CA ALA A 168 -4.14 8.46 -7.74
C ALA A 168 -2.78 9.04 -8.16
N GLY A 169 -1.69 8.39 -7.72
CA GLY A 169 -0.32 8.78 -8.07
C GLY A 169 0.01 8.58 -9.54
N ALA A 170 -0.41 7.45 -10.13
CA ALA A 170 -0.18 7.14 -11.55
C ALA A 170 -0.90 8.14 -12.47
N VAL A 171 -2.17 8.41 -12.20
CA VAL A 171 -2.97 9.37 -13.00
C VAL A 171 -2.46 10.79 -12.84
N ALA A 172 -2.17 11.24 -11.62
CA ALA A 172 -1.63 12.57 -11.36
C ALA A 172 -0.27 12.78 -12.05
N ALA A 173 0.57 11.73 -12.13
CA ALA A 173 1.83 11.76 -12.88
C ALA A 173 1.64 11.74 -14.40
N GLY A 174 0.43 11.44 -14.91
CA GLY A 174 0.08 11.48 -16.33
C GLY A 174 0.08 10.13 -17.03
N ASN A 175 -0.10 9.02 -16.30
CA ASN A 175 -0.16 7.68 -16.89
C ASN A 175 -1.59 7.13 -16.87
N PRO A 176 -2.01 6.38 -17.88
CA PRO A 176 -3.24 5.59 -17.80
C PRO A 176 -3.03 4.39 -16.87
N VAL A 177 -4.14 3.85 -16.36
CA VAL A 177 -4.13 2.75 -15.40
C VAL A 177 -4.87 1.53 -15.96
N ILE A 178 -4.26 0.36 -15.81
CA ILE A 178 -4.88 -0.95 -15.95
C ILE A 178 -5.04 -1.52 -14.53
N ALA A 179 -6.27 -1.52 -14.03
CA ALA A 179 -6.60 -2.01 -12.70
C ALA A 179 -7.02 -3.49 -12.74
N LYS A 180 -6.32 -4.33 -12.00
CA LYS A 180 -6.74 -5.72 -11.75
C LYS A 180 -7.43 -5.79 -10.39
N ALA A 181 -8.75 -6.03 -10.38
CA ALA A 181 -9.54 -6.15 -9.16
C ALA A 181 -9.06 -7.31 -8.29
N HIS A 182 -9.26 -7.21 -6.97
CA HIS A 182 -9.05 -8.36 -6.09
C HIS A 182 -10.28 -9.27 -6.11
N PRO A 183 -10.12 -10.61 -6.23
CA PRO A 183 -11.26 -11.55 -6.29
C PRO A 183 -12.16 -11.54 -5.04
N ALA A 184 -11.67 -11.04 -3.90
CA ALA A 184 -12.46 -10.92 -2.69
C ALA A 184 -13.50 -9.78 -2.72
N HIS A 185 -13.31 -8.74 -3.56
CA HIS A 185 -14.21 -7.59 -3.64
C HIS A 185 -14.38 -7.05 -5.08
N PRO A 186 -14.77 -7.90 -6.03
CA PRO A 186 -14.89 -7.51 -7.45
C PRO A 186 -16.06 -6.55 -7.69
N GLY A 187 -17.18 -6.67 -6.98
CA GLY A 187 -18.33 -5.78 -7.08
C GLY A 187 -18.01 -4.39 -6.60
N THR A 188 -17.30 -4.26 -5.49
CA THR A 188 -16.78 -2.98 -4.99
C THR A 188 -15.89 -2.31 -6.03
N THR A 189 -14.94 -3.06 -6.62
CA THR A 189 -14.07 -2.54 -7.68
C THR A 189 -14.86 -2.12 -8.92
N ARG A 190 -15.90 -2.86 -9.30
CA ARG A 190 -16.80 -2.49 -10.41
C ARG A 190 -17.49 -1.15 -10.19
N LEU A 191 -17.99 -0.90 -8.97
CA LEU A 191 -18.64 0.37 -8.61
C LEU A 191 -17.64 1.54 -8.69
N LEU A 192 -16.45 1.35 -8.17
CA LEU A 192 -15.38 2.33 -8.25
C LEU A 192 -14.96 2.59 -9.71
N ALA A 193 -14.81 1.53 -10.53
CA ALA A 193 -14.48 1.66 -11.94
C ALA A 193 -15.60 2.36 -12.75
N ARG A 194 -16.89 2.16 -12.39
CA ARG A 194 -18.02 2.90 -12.97
C ARG A 194 -17.90 4.38 -12.67
N ALA A 195 -17.64 4.75 -11.43
CA ALA A 195 -17.43 6.14 -11.03
C ALA A 195 -16.22 6.77 -11.76
N ALA A 196 -15.14 6.01 -11.95
CA ALA A 196 -13.97 6.48 -12.70
C ALA A 196 -14.30 6.67 -14.19
N PHE A 197 -15.00 5.73 -14.80
CA PHE A 197 -15.48 5.81 -16.20
C PHE A 197 -16.36 7.05 -16.42
N ASP A 198 -17.32 7.29 -15.52
CA ASP A 198 -18.19 8.47 -15.58
C ASP A 198 -17.40 9.78 -15.43
N ALA A 199 -16.36 9.79 -14.59
CA ALA A 199 -15.46 10.94 -14.44
C ALA A 199 -14.58 11.16 -15.69
N VAL A 200 -14.08 10.09 -16.32
CA VAL A 200 -13.33 10.17 -17.60
C VAL A 200 -14.18 10.85 -18.67
N ASN A 201 -15.45 10.42 -18.83
CA ASN A 201 -16.36 10.99 -19.80
C ASN A 201 -16.72 12.45 -19.51
N GLU A 202 -16.93 12.81 -18.23
CA GLU A 202 -17.25 14.17 -17.81
C GLU A 202 -16.12 15.15 -18.06
N THR A 203 -14.88 14.72 -17.80
CA THR A 203 -13.70 15.61 -17.86
C THR A 203 -12.93 15.54 -19.17
N GLY A 204 -13.34 14.66 -20.08
CA GLY A 204 -12.75 14.52 -21.40
C GLY A 204 -11.34 13.93 -21.42
N LEU A 205 -10.99 13.12 -20.41
CA LEU A 205 -9.76 12.33 -20.50
C LEU A 205 -9.87 11.28 -21.61
N PRO A 206 -8.73 10.78 -22.14
CA PRO A 206 -8.74 9.67 -23.09
C PRO A 206 -9.55 8.49 -22.56
N ALA A 207 -10.42 7.92 -23.37
CA ALA A 207 -11.40 6.90 -22.94
C ALA A 207 -10.76 5.69 -22.22
N ALA A 208 -9.57 5.27 -22.66
CA ALA A 208 -8.81 4.19 -22.03
C ALA A 208 -7.82 4.67 -20.94
N ALA A 209 -7.97 5.88 -20.42
CA ALA A 209 -7.16 6.36 -19.29
C ALA A 209 -7.35 5.51 -18.04
N VAL A 210 -8.53 4.90 -17.88
CA VAL A 210 -8.83 3.93 -16.81
C VAL A 210 -9.43 2.69 -17.42
N GLN A 211 -8.83 1.54 -17.13
CA GLN A 211 -9.29 0.23 -17.56
C GLN A 211 -9.34 -0.73 -16.37
N MET A 212 -10.23 -1.73 -16.38
CA MET A 212 -10.40 -2.66 -15.27
C MET A 212 -10.81 -4.05 -15.74
N ILE A 213 -10.12 -5.06 -15.19
CA ILE A 213 -10.49 -6.49 -15.25
C ILE A 213 -10.62 -7.06 -13.84
N TYR A 214 -11.39 -8.16 -13.70
CA TYR A 214 -11.64 -8.74 -12.36
C TYR A 214 -10.53 -9.71 -11.95
N HIS A 215 -10.21 -10.66 -12.80
CA HIS A 215 -9.25 -11.70 -12.53
C HIS A 215 -8.60 -12.20 -13.81
N LEU A 216 -7.43 -12.82 -13.70
CA LEU A 216 -6.70 -13.48 -14.78
C LEU A 216 -5.83 -14.60 -14.20
N ARG A 217 -5.40 -15.53 -15.05
CA ARG A 217 -4.42 -16.53 -14.65
C ARG A 217 -3.05 -15.90 -14.38
N PRO A 218 -2.22 -16.50 -13.51
CA PRO A 218 -0.91 -15.93 -13.14
C PRO A 218 -0.02 -15.61 -14.36
N GLU A 219 -0.02 -16.46 -15.38
CA GLU A 219 0.80 -16.28 -16.59
C GLU A 219 0.48 -14.97 -17.32
N LEU A 220 -0.81 -14.63 -17.41
CA LEU A 220 -1.25 -13.37 -18.00
C LEU A 220 -0.93 -12.16 -17.10
N GLY A 221 -0.85 -12.38 -15.77
CA GLY A 221 -0.34 -11.37 -14.84
C GLY A 221 1.15 -11.08 -15.07
N PHE A 222 1.95 -12.13 -15.33
CA PHE A 222 3.36 -11.98 -15.67
C PHE A 222 3.54 -11.30 -17.03
N GLU A 223 2.71 -11.60 -18.02
CA GLU A 223 2.68 -10.91 -19.30
C GLU A 223 2.38 -9.42 -19.14
N LEU A 224 1.35 -9.05 -18.38
CA LEU A 224 1.00 -7.65 -18.12
C LEU A 224 2.17 -6.84 -17.55
N VAL A 225 2.90 -7.38 -16.55
CA VAL A 225 4.00 -6.64 -15.92
C VAL A 225 5.27 -6.60 -16.75
N SER A 226 5.48 -7.55 -17.67
CA SER A 226 6.68 -7.67 -18.51
C SER A 226 6.50 -7.10 -19.92
N HIS A 227 5.28 -6.75 -20.32
CA HIS A 227 4.99 -6.34 -21.69
C HIS A 227 5.69 -5.02 -22.07
N PRO A 228 6.20 -4.87 -23.33
CA PRO A 228 6.87 -3.64 -23.77
C PRO A 228 6.07 -2.36 -23.58
N PHE A 229 4.74 -2.41 -23.70
CA PHE A 229 3.86 -1.24 -23.52
C PHE A 229 3.69 -0.83 -22.05
N THR A 230 3.91 -1.73 -21.10
CA THR A 230 3.77 -1.40 -19.66
C THR A 230 4.84 -0.42 -19.23
N GLY A 231 4.41 0.70 -18.61
CA GLY A 231 5.28 1.73 -18.06
C GLY A 231 5.87 1.32 -16.71
N ALA A 232 5.02 0.86 -15.81
CA ALA A 232 5.37 0.33 -14.49
C ALA A 232 4.23 -0.55 -13.95
N SER A 233 4.50 -1.26 -12.85
CA SER A 233 3.48 -1.99 -12.12
C SER A 233 3.54 -1.70 -10.62
N ALA A 234 2.40 -1.82 -9.93
CA ALA A 234 2.29 -1.74 -8.48
C ALA A 234 1.53 -2.96 -7.96
N PHE A 235 2.02 -3.52 -6.87
CA PHE A 235 1.44 -4.71 -6.25
C PHE A 235 1.46 -4.58 -4.73
N THR A 236 0.34 -4.86 -4.10
CA THR A 236 0.23 -5.02 -2.64
C THR A 236 -0.36 -6.39 -2.34
N GLY A 237 0.37 -7.22 -1.58
CA GLY A 237 -0.10 -8.57 -1.25
C GLY A 237 0.99 -9.49 -0.68
N SER A 238 0.81 -10.81 -0.87
CA SER A 238 1.74 -11.80 -0.33
C SER A 238 3.14 -11.70 -0.95
N ARG A 239 4.18 -12.00 -0.14
CA ARG A 239 5.58 -12.00 -0.60
C ARG A 239 5.78 -12.94 -1.80
N SER A 240 5.19 -14.14 -1.76
CA SER A 240 5.34 -15.13 -2.84
C SER A 240 4.83 -14.59 -4.18
N ALA A 241 3.63 -14.02 -4.22
CA ALA A 241 3.08 -13.47 -5.46
C ALA A 241 3.85 -12.22 -5.92
N GLY A 242 4.23 -11.33 -4.99
CA GLY A 242 5.02 -10.14 -5.33
C GLY A 242 6.38 -10.48 -5.95
N LEU A 243 7.09 -11.46 -5.41
CA LEU A 243 8.39 -11.88 -5.96
C LEU A 243 8.28 -12.53 -7.33
N GLN A 244 7.22 -13.29 -7.63
CA GLN A 244 6.98 -13.85 -8.97
C GLN A 244 6.71 -12.75 -10.01
N LEU A 245 5.89 -11.74 -9.66
CA LEU A 245 5.66 -10.58 -10.52
C LEU A 245 6.96 -9.78 -10.73
N LYS A 246 7.74 -9.61 -9.67
CA LYS A 246 9.04 -8.92 -9.76
C LYS A 246 9.99 -9.65 -10.69
N GLU A 247 10.11 -10.96 -10.57
CA GLU A 247 10.98 -11.77 -11.45
C GLU A 247 10.59 -11.60 -12.93
N ALA A 248 9.30 -11.63 -13.26
CA ALA A 248 8.81 -11.42 -14.61
C ALA A 248 9.11 -10.00 -15.13
N ALA A 249 8.87 -8.98 -14.30
CA ALA A 249 9.12 -7.59 -14.65
C ALA A 249 10.61 -7.28 -14.82
N ASP A 250 11.47 -7.76 -13.89
CA ASP A 250 12.93 -7.55 -13.93
C ASP A 250 13.56 -8.16 -15.18
N ARG A 251 13.13 -9.36 -15.61
CA ARG A 251 13.59 -9.99 -16.87
C ARG A 251 13.30 -9.12 -18.10
N ALA A 252 12.24 -8.32 -18.04
CA ALA A 252 11.86 -7.40 -19.13
C ALA A 252 12.36 -5.97 -18.92
N GLY A 253 13.11 -5.69 -17.84
CA GLY A 253 13.58 -4.35 -17.49
C GLY A 253 12.46 -3.38 -17.11
N LYS A 254 11.33 -3.89 -16.59
CA LYS A 254 10.17 -3.08 -16.21
C LYS A 254 10.15 -2.82 -14.71
N PRO A 255 9.91 -1.57 -14.27
CA PRO A 255 9.80 -1.26 -12.85
C PRO A 255 8.53 -1.87 -12.25
N VAL A 256 8.67 -2.50 -11.08
CA VAL A 256 7.55 -2.98 -10.27
C VAL A 256 7.74 -2.54 -8.82
N TYR A 257 6.73 -1.91 -8.25
CA TYR A 257 6.70 -1.41 -6.88
C TYR A 257 5.86 -2.34 -6.02
N LEU A 258 6.52 -3.00 -5.07
CA LEU A 258 5.93 -4.05 -4.25
C LEU A 258 5.76 -3.58 -2.81
N GLU A 259 4.60 -3.84 -2.23
CA GLU A 259 4.37 -3.90 -0.80
C GLU A 259 4.01 -5.34 -0.44
N MET A 260 4.80 -5.93 0.45
CA MET A 260 4.71 -7.35 0.78
C MET A 260 4.57 -7.57 2.29
N SER A 261 4.59 -8.84 2.70
CA SER A 261 4.45 -9.28 4.10
C SER A 261 5.41 -8.57 5.07
N SER A 262 4.91 -8.22 6.27
CA SER A 262 5.63 -7.57 7.34
C SER A 262 5.15 -8.08 8.70
N VAL A 263 6.06 -8.20 9.68
CA VAL A 263 5.72 -8.61 11.05
C VAL A 263 5.73 -7.45 12.05
N ASN A 264 6.16 -6.28 11.63
CA ASN A 264 6.05 -5.00 12.34
C ASN A 264 6.50 -5.08 13.81
N PRO A 265 7.78 -5.27 14.09
CA PRO A 265 8.30 -5.49 15.44
C PRO A 265 8.01 -4.31 16.37
N VAL A 266 7.59 -4.61 17.59
CA VAL A 266 7.38 -3.64 18.67
C VAL A 266 8.21 -4.05 19.88
N PHE A 267 9.11 -3.18 20.30
CA PHE A 267 9.91 -3.32 21.50
C PHE A 267 9.23 -2.58 22.64
N ILE A 268 8.96 -3.26 23.75
CA ILE A 268 8.33 -2.66 24.93
C ILE A 268 9.32 -2.74 26.07
N LEU A 269 9.86 -1.61 26.49
CA LEU A 269 10.95 -1.51 27.45
C LEU A 269 10.42 -1.57 28.89
N PRO A 270 11.25 -1.95 29.87
CA PRO A 270 10.82 -2.18 31.24
C PRO A 270 10.15 -0.99 31.91
N GLY A 271 10.68 0.22 31.73
CA GLY A 271 10.09 1.43 32.31
C GLY A 271 8.72 1.78 31.72
N ALA A 272 8.50 1.49 30.43
CA ALA A 272 7.18 1.60 29.82
C ALA A 272 6.18 0.62 30.44
N ILE A 273 6.60 -0.64 30.68
CA ILE A 273 5.77 -1.67 31.32
C ILE A 273 5.43 -1.25 32.75
N GLU A 274 6.42 -0.79 33.52
CA GLU A 274 6.23 -0.31 34.88
C GLU A 274 5.19 0.82 34.95
N ALA A 275 5.29 1.78 34.04
CA ALA A 275 4.44 2.97 34.06
C ALA A 275 3.03 2.73 33.50
N ARG A 276 2.88 1.87 32.44
CA ARG A 276 1.67 1.80 31.61
C ARG A 276 1.28 0.38 31.20
N CYS A 277 1.51 -0.62 32.06
CA CYS A 277 1.30 -2.06 31.75
C CYS A 277 -0.09 -2.34 31.14
N ALA A 278 -1.16 -1.97 31.83
CA ALA A 278 -2.53 -2.26 31.40
C ALA A 278 -2.92 -1.49 30.12
N GLU A 279 -2.48 -0.24 30.01
CA GLU A 279 -2.71 0.60 28.84
C GLU A 279 -2.06 0.00 27.58
N ILE A 280 -0.75 -0.33 27.65
CA ILE A 280 -0.02 -0.89 26.52
C ILE A 280 -0.57 -2.28 26.14
N ALA A 281 -0.96 -3.12 27.10
CA ALA A 281 -1.58 -4.41 26.82
C ALA A 281 -2.91 -4.25 26.06
N ALA A 282 -3.75 -3.30 26.44
CA ALA A 282 -5.01 -3.00 25.75
C ALA A 282 -4.78 -2.40 24.37
N GLU A 283 -3.83 -1.47 24.21
CA GLU A 283 -3.43 -0.91 22.92
C GLU A 283 -2.91 -2.00 21.96
N LEU A 284 -2.07 -2.90 22.46
CA LEU A 284 -1.53 -4.01 21.68
C LEU A 284 -2.67 -4.89 21.14
N PHE A 285 -3.58 -5.34 22.01
CA PHE A 285 -4.71 -6.15 21.57
C PHE A 285 -5.62 -5.40 20.60
N SER A 286 -5.96 -4.13 20.89
CA SER A 286 -6.75 -3.28 19.99
C SER A 286 -6.11 -3.17 18.60
N SER A 287 -4.79 -2.95 18.54
CA SER A 287 -4.04 -2.87 17.29
C SER A 287 -4.03 -4.20 16.53
N CYS A 288 -3.82 -5.33 17.26
CA CYS A 288 -3.78 -6.68 16.69
C CYS A 288 -5.15 -7.17 16.18
N SER A 289 -6.26 -6.74 16.79
CA SER A 289 -7.61 -7.25 16.49
C SER A 289 -8.34 -6.45 15.40
N LEU A 290 -7.83 -5.28 14.99
CA LEU A 290 -8.42 -4.49 13.91
C LEU A 290 -8.58 -5.32 12.64
N ALA A 291 -9.81 -5.38 12.08
CA ALA A 291 -10.17 -6.19 10.92
C ALA A 291 -9.66 -7.65 11.02
N ALA A 292 -9.82 -8.27 12.19
CA ALA A 292 -9.32 -9.61 12.51
C ALA A 292 -7.81 -9.77 12.30
N GLY A 293 -7.02 -8.72 12.57
CA GLY A 293 -5.57 -8.70 12.41
C GLY A 293 -5.06 -8.61 10.96
N GLN A 294 -5.95 -8.40 10.00
CA GLN A 294 -5.62 -8.40 8.57
C GLN A 294 -5.18 -7.02 8.08
N PHE A 295 -4.22 -6.44 8.78
CA PHE A 295 -3.52 -5.21 8.39
C PHE A 295 -2.06 -5.50 8.08
N CYS A 296 -1.54 -4.90 7.00
CA CYS A 296 -0.11 -4.99 6.64
C CYS A 296 0.82 -4.46 7.76
N THR A 297 0.31 -3.58 8.63
CA THR A 297 1.02 -3.02 9.79
C THR A 297 0.59 -3.64 11.12
N ASN A 298 0.00 -4.84 11.11
CA ASN A 298 -0.34 -5.57 12.35
C ASN A 298 0.93 -5.90 13.16
N PRO A 299 0.99 -5.62 14.50
CA PRO A 299 2.14 -5.95 15.33
C PRO A 299 2.23 -7.46 15.58
N GLY A 300 2.95 -8.16 14.73
CA GLY A 300 3.13 -9.62 14.78
C GLY A 300 4.26 -10.09 15.69
N LEU A 301 5.26 -9.22 15.99
CA LEU A 301 6.38 -9.53 16.88
C LEU A 301 6.48 -8.50 17.99
N ILE A 302 6.49 -8.97 19.24
CA ILE A 302 6.59 -8.13 20.44
C ILE A 302 7.81 -8.56 21.24
N PHE A 303 8.74 -7.65 21.47
CA PHE A 303 9.98 -7.90 22.19
C PHE A 303 9.92 -7.29 23.58
N LEU A 304 10.21 -8.12 24.58
CA LEU A 304 10.21 -7.77 26.00
C LEU A 304 11.55 -8.14 26.62
N LEU A 305 12.00 -7.37 27.61
CA LEU A 305 13.11 -7.79 28.47
C LEU A 305 12.59 -8.61 29.64
N LYS A 306 13.32 -9.64 30.01
CA LYS A 306 13.06 -10.40 31.23
C LYS A 306 13.22 -9.49 32.47
N GLY A 307 12.20 -9.46 33.30
CA GLY A 307 12.18 -8.59 34.47
C GLY A 307 10.99 -8.86 35.39
N GLU A 308 10.91 -8.13 36.47
CA GLU A 308 9.89 -8.30 37.52
C GLU A 308 8.46 -8.16 36.99
N ASN A 309 8.23 -7.17 36.11
CA ASN A 309 6.90 -6.84 35.58
C ASN A 309 6.57 -7.59 34.27
N THR A 310 7.50 -8.36 33.70
CA THR A 310 7.34 -8.98 32.37
C THR A 310 6.23 -10.03 32.39
N GLU A 311 6.19 -10.91 33.40
CA GLU A 311 5.16 -11.95 33.46
C GLU A 311 3.76 -11.35 33.72
N SER A 312 3.67 -10.28 34.52
CA SER A 312 2.43 -9.55 34.71
C SER A 312 1.91 -8.91 33.41
N PHE A 313 2.82 -8.34 32.60
CA PHE A 313 2.47 -7.82 31.29
C PHE A 313 2.01 -8.93 30.33
N VAL A 314 2.75 -10.04 30.27
CA VAL A 314 2.38 -11.21 29.44
C VAL A 314 1.00 -11.73 29.83
N GLN A 315 0.71 -11.84 31.13
CA GLN A 315 -0.60 -12.24 31.63
C GLN A 315 -1.70 -11.26 31.20
N SER A 316 -1.46 -9.96 31.35
CA SER A 316 -2.42 -8.92 30.93
C SER A 316 -2.73 -8.98 29.42
N VAL A 317 -1.73 -9.16 28.58
CA VAL A 317 -1.92 -9.34 27.13
C VAL A 317 -2.68 -10.65 26.85
N ALA A 318 -2.33 -11.76 27.51
CA ALA A 318 -2.99 -13.05 27.33
C ALA A 318 -4.49 -12.98 27.69
N GLU A 319 -4.86 -12.26 28.73
CA GLU A 319 -6.25 -12.03 29.11
C GLU A 319 -7.02 -11.23 28.05
N GLN A 320 -6.41 -10.20 27.46
CA GLN A 320 -7.02 -9.45 26.34
C GLN A 320 -7.28 -10.36 25.14
N PHE A 321 -6.29 -11.19 24.73
CA PHE A 321 -6.45 -12.11 23.61
C PHE A 321 -7.49 -13.21 23.89
N ALA A 322 -7.54 -13.74 25.10
CA ALA A 322 -8.49 -14.80 25.50
C ALA A 322 -9.94 -14.29 25.56
N ASN A 323 -10.15 -13.08 26.06
CA ASN A 323 -11.48 -12.48 26.25
C ASN A 323 -12.01 -11.77 24.99
N GLY A 324 -11.14 -11.45 24.03
CA GLY A 324 -11.52 -10.78 22.81
C GLY A 324 -12.31 -11.67 21.85
N THR A 325 -13.33 -11.12 21.20
CA THR A 325 -14.12 -11.85 20.20
C THR A 325 -13.30 -12.02 18.92
N PRO A 326 -13.16 -13.26 18.40
CA PRO A 326 -12.52 -13.49 17.11
C PRO A 326 -13.29 -12.80 15.97
N GLY A 327 -12.56 -12.08 15.12
CA GLY A 327 -13.13 -11.41 13.95
C GLY A 327 -13.28 -12.32 12.73
N THR A 328 -13.98 -11.83 11.71
CA THR A 328 -14.15 -12.53 10.43
C THR A 328 -12.96 -12.30 9.50
N LEU A 329 -12.38 -13.37 8.99
CA LEU A 329 -11.31 -13.33 7.99
C LEU A 329 -11.89 -13.13 6.59
N LEU A 330 -11.16 -12.44 5.72
CA LEU A 330 -11.61 -12.00 4.39
C LEU A 330 -11.82 -13.14 3.37
N THR A 331 -11.17 -14.29 3.58
CA THR A 331 -11.19 -15.40 2.60
C THR A 331 -11.27 -16.76 3.27
N SER A 332 -11.77 -17.75 2.54
CA SER A 332 -11.83 -19.15 2.98
C SER A 332 -10.45 -19.74 3.31
N ALA A 333 -9.40 -19.30 2.62
CA ALA A 333 -8.04 -19.77 2.88
C ALA A 333 -7.42 -19.17 4.16
N GLY A 334 -8.00 -18.11 4.72
CA GLY A 334 -7.47 -17.41 5.89
C GLY A 334 -7.18 -18.31 7.08
N PRO A 335 -8.16 -19.11 7.57
CA PRO A 335 -7.95 -20.01 8.71
C PRO A 335 -6.85 -21.06 8.48
N ASP A 336 -6.74 -21.61 7.27
CA ASP A 336 -5.75 -22.61 6.93
C ASP A 336 -4.34 -22.00 6.81
N ASN A 337 -4.23 -20.81 6.25
CA ASN A 337 -2.98 -20.06 6.18
C ASN A 337 -2.45 -19.71 7.57
N ILE A 338 -3.32 -19.29 8.50
CA ILE A 338 -2.93 -19.05 9.89
C ILE A 338 -2.45 -20.35 10.54
N SER A 339 -3.20 -21.45 10.38
CA SER A 339 -2.80 -22.77 10.91
C SER A 339 -1.42 -23.20 10.39
N ALA A 340 -1.17 -23.04 9.09
CA ALA A 340 0.12 -23.36 8.48
C ALA A 340 1.26 -22.51 9.07
N THR A 341 1.02 -21.20 9.25
CA THR A 341 2.00 -20.31 9.88
C THR A 341 2.26 -20.69 11.34
N LEU A 342 1.23 -21.00 12.12
CA LEU A 342 1.41 -21.44 13.51
C LEU A 342 2.24 -22.73 13.60
N ASN A 343 2.07 -23.66 12.65
CA ASN A 343 2.91 -24.85 12.57
C ASN A 343 4.39 -24.52 12.32
N ILE A 344 4.68 -23.53 11.48
CA ILE A 344 6.06 -23.04 11.26
C ILE A 344 6.63 -22.46 12.55
N LEU A 345 5.89 -21.56 13.21
CA LEU A 345 6.32 -20.87 14.43
C LEU A 345 6.54 -21.87 15.59
N THR A 346 5.63 -22.83 15.78
CA THR A 346 5.74 -23.81 16.84
C THR A 346 6.86 -24.83 16.59
N SER A 347 7.06 -25.24 15.33
CA SER A 347 8.21 -26.08 14.94
C SER A 347 9.54 -25.39 15.16
N ALA A 348 9.58 -24.06 15.10
CA ALA A 348 10.75 -23.24 15.41
C ALA A 348 10.93 -22.96 16.91
N GLY A 349 10.05 -23.49 17.78
CA GLY A 349 10.17 -23.43 19.24
C GLY A 349 9.24 -22.44 19.93
N ALA A 350 8.33 -21.77 19.22
CA ALA A 350 7.31 -20.95 19.85
C ALA A 350 6.24 -21.81 20.55
N ARG A 351 5.74 -21.34 21.68
CA ARG A 351 4.65 -21.99 22.43
C ARG A 351 3.39 -21.13 22.35
N ILE A 352 2.27 -21.75 21.99
CA ILE A 352 0.96 -21.09 22.04
C ILE A 352 0.56 -20.97 23.51
N ILE A 353 0.17 -19.77 23.94
CA ILE A 353 -0.32 -19.47 25.29
C ILE A 353 -1.81 -19.11 25.31
N VAL A 354 -2.34 -18.62 24.18
CA VAL A 354 -3.78 -18.36 23.97
C VAL A 354 -4.14 -18.75 22.54
N GLY A 355 -5.33 -19.31 22.31
CA GLY A 355 -5.88 -19.60 20.99
C GLY A 355 -5.22 -20.78 20.28
N GLY A 356 -4.84 -20.59 19.04
CA GLY A 356 -4.13 -21.60 18.24
C GLY A 356 -5.03 -22.55 17.43
N GLN A 357 -6.34 -22.33 17.39
CA GLN A 357 -7.31 -23.16 16.67
C GLN A 357 -8.28 -22.30 15.84
N LYS A 358 -8.94 -22.94 14.87
CA LYS A 358 -10.07 -22.33 14.16
C LYS A 358 -11.18 -22.01 15.16
N ALA A 359 -11.82 -20.84 15.03
CA ALA A 359 -12.94 -20.48 15.88
C ALA A 359 -14.25 -21.01 15.30
N GLU A 360 -15.14 -21.46 16.17
CA GLU A 360 -16.50 -21.91 15.80
C GLU A 360 -17.43 -20.71 15.67
N THR A 361 -17.40 -20.05 14.52
CA THR A 361 -18.27 -18.90 14.18
C THR A 361 -18.95 -19.15 12.85
N GLN A 362 -19.98 -18.35 12.54
CA GLN A 362 -20.66 -18.42 11.25
C GLN A 362 -19.71 -18.14 10.09
N GLY A 363 -18.88 -17.08 10.21
CA GLY A 363 -17.92 -16.66 9.19
C GLY A 363 -16.60 -17.44 9.23
N TYR A 364 -15.70 -17.13 8.28
CA TYR A 364 -14.32 -17.60 8.34
C TYR A 364 -13.63 -16.93 9.54
N SER A 365 -13.13 -17.71 10.48
CA SER A 365 -12.59 -17.16 11.71
C SER A 365 -11.49 -18.04 12.31
N PHE A 366 -10.63 -17.40 13.08
CA PHE A 366 -9.56 -18.05 13.83
C PHE A 366 -9.50 -17.43 15.23
N ALA A 367 -9.23 -18.23 16.26
CA ALA A 367 -9.11 -17.73 17.61
C ALA A 367 -7.96 -16.71 17.72
N ASN A 368 -8.18 -15.62 18.46
CA ASN A 368 -7.11 -14.68 18.75
C ASN A 368 -5.95 -15.45 19.40
N THR A 369 -4.76 -15.36 18.84
CA THR A 369 -3.66 -16.27 19.17
C THR A 369 -2.45 -15.49 19.66
N LEU A 370 -1.95 -15.90 20.82
CA LEU A 370 -0.73 -15.36 21.39
C LEU A 370 0.28 -16.49 21.59
N LEU A 371 1.49 -16.29 21.07
CA LEU A 371 2.60 -17.21 21.24
C LEU A 371 3.71 -16.56 22.06
N ARG A 372 4.59 -17.40 22.58
CA ARG A 372 5.77 -16.97 23.33
C ARG A 372 6.99 -17.79 22.94
N VAL A 373 8.17 -17.14 22.93
CA VAL A 373 9.48 -17.76 22.71
C VAL A 373 10.55 -17.03 23.50
N THR A 374 11.68 -17.67 23.81
CA THR A 374 12.84 -17.00 24.41
C THR A 374 13.67 -16.30 23.34
N GLY A 375 14.41 -15.25 23.72
CA GLY A 375 15.35 -14.56 22.84
C GLY A 375 16.42 -15.50 22.26
N GLU A 376 16.91 -16.46 23.05
CA GLU A 376 17.85 -17.48 22.58
C GLU A 376 17.26 -18.34 21.44
N THR A 377 16.01 -18.81 21.60
CA THR A 377 15.33 -19.60 20.56
C THR A 377 15.04 -18.76 19.32
N PHE A 378 14.68 -17.48 19.50
CA PHE A 378 14.49 -16.57 18.38
C PHE A 378 15.77 -16.38 17.57
N LEU A 379 16.92 -16.19 18.25
CA LEU A 379 18.23 -16.04 17.59
C LEU A 379 18.70 -17.31 16.89
N LYS A 380 18.28 -18.49 17.34
CA LYS A 380 18.57 -19.78 16.66
C LYS A 380 17.73 -19.97 15.39
N ASN A 381 16.50 -19.45 15.36
CA ASN A 381 15.54 -19.67 14.27
C ASN A 381 14.91 -18.37 13.75
N PRO A 382 15.70 -17.31 13.46
CA PRO A 382 15.15 -15.98 13.17
C PRO A 382 14.33 -15.94 11.86
N GLU A 383 14.66 -16.80 10.89
CA GLU A 383 13.93 -16.87 9.62
C GLU A 383 12.49 -17.36 9.80
N ALA A 384 12.31 -18.46 10.52
CA ALA A 384 11.00 -19.09 10.74
C ALA A 384 10.14 -18.25 11.68
N LEU A 385 10.74 -17.69 12.76
CA LEU A 385 10.02 -16.92 13.77
C LEU A 385 9.61 -15.50 13.31
N GLN A 386 10.04 -15.07 12.13
CA GLN A 386 9.58 -13.84 11.44
C GLN A 386 8.57 -14.13 10.31
N THR A 387 7.89 -15.27 10.35
CA THR A 387 6.82 -15.59 9.38
C THR A 387 5.55 -14.86 9.79
N GLU A 388 4.98 -14.09 8.87
CA GLU A 388 3.74 -13.35 9.09
C GLU A 388 2.53 -14.28 9.17
N ALA A 389 1.74 -14.15 10.22
CA ALA A 389 0.40 -14.73 10.32
C ALA A 389 -0.64 -13.62 10.08
N PHE A 390 -1.29 -13.63 8.91
CA PHE A 390 -2.24 -12.57 8.52
C PHE A 390 -3.59 -12.75 9.23
N GLY A 391 -3.60 -12.42 10.53
CA GLY A 391 -4.73 -12.57 11.44
C GLY A 391 -4.41 -11.98 12.82
N THR A 392 -5.31 -12.13 13.79
CA THR A 392 -5.07 -11.71 15.19
C THR A 392 -4.09 -12.67 15.86
N VAL A 393 -2.83 -12.57 15.46
CA VAL A 393 -1.72 -13.43 15.94
C VAL A 393 -0.53 -12.57 16.29
N SER A 394 0.05 -12.76 17.49
CA SER A 394 1.30 -12.09 17.89
C SER A 394 2.22 -13.07 18.62
N LEU A 395 3.54 -12.92 18.39
CA LEU A 395 4.59 -13.68 19.05
C LEU A 395 5.34 -12.78 20.04
N LEU A 396 5.28 -13.11 21.31
CA LEU A 396 6.08 -12.49 22.37
C LEU A 396 7.48 -13.14 22.40
N VAL A 397 8.51 -12.33 22.30
CA VAL A 397 9.92 -12.75 22.40
C VAL A 397 10.53 -12.15 23.66
N ILE A 398 10.96 -13.01 24.59
CA ILE A 398 11.52 -12.57 25.87
C ILE A 398 13.05 -12.63 25.79
N ALA A 399 13.69 -11.48 25.73
CA ALA A 399 15.14 -11.34 25.77
C ALA A 399 15.65 -11.34 27.22
N ASP A 400 16.81 -11.95 27.46
CA ASP A 400 17.40 -12.04 28.80
C ASP A 400 17.96 -10.71 29.28
N ASP A 401 18.52 -9.92 28.37
CA ASP A 401 19.16 -8.63 28.69
C ASP A 401 19.13 -7.67 27.45
N PRO A 402 19.50 -6.39 27.62
CA PRO A 402 19.53 -5.42 26.53
C PRO A 402 20.50 -5.78 25.40
N ALA A 403 21.60 -6.48 25.69
CA ALA A 403 22.58 -6.88 24.67
C ALA A 403 21.98 -7.96 23.75
N GLN A 404 21.25 -8.93 24.30
CA GLN A 404 20.50 -9.90 23.52
C GLN A 404 19.38 -9.25 22.72
N MET A 405 18.68 -8.26 23.30
CA MET A 405 17.63 -7.51 22.59
C MET A 405 18.22 -6.74 21.39
N LYS A 406 19.39 -6.14 21.53
CA LYS A 406 20.13 -5.55 20.42
C LYS A 406 20.47 -6.58 19.33
N GLN A 407 20.98 -7.77 19.72
CA GLN A 407 21.25 -8.84 18.76
C GLN A 407 19.98 -9.25 18.01
N ILE A 408 18.85 -9.37 18.70
CA ILE A 408 17.54 -9.65 18.09
C ILE A 408 17.19 -8.55 17.06
N ALA A 409 17.31 -7.29 17.41
CA ALA A 409 17.04 -6.17 16.49
C ALA A 409 17.92 -6.24 15.23
N SER A 410 19.18 -6.63 15.36
CA SER A 410 20.14 -6.73 14.25
C SER A 410 19.79 -7.82 13.22
N VAL A 411 19.15 -8.93 13.65
CA VAL A 411 18.76 -10.05 12.77
C VAL A 411 17.34 -9.93 12.21
N LEU A 412 16.63 -8.85 12.53
CA LEU A 412 15.34 -8.58 11.91
C LEU A 412 15.46 -8.38 10.40
N LYS A 413 14.49 -8.89 9.68
CA LYS A 413 14.29 -8.58 8.25
C LYS A 413 13.75 -7.15 8.08
N GLY A 414 13.69 -6.68 6.84
CA GLY A 414 13.00 -5.45 6.52
C GLY A 414 11.49 -5.53 6.81
N ASN A 415 10.94 -4.50 7.44
CA ASN A 415 9.55 -4.37 7.84
C ASN A 415 8.97 -3.03 7.39
N LEU A 416 7.65 -2.94 7.28
CA LEU A 416 6.94 -1.69 7.00
C LEU A 416 7.10 -0.71 8.17
N THR A 417 6.95 -1.24 9.39
CA THR A 417 7.03 -0.43 10.62
C THR A 417 7.81 -1.16 11.69
N GLY A 418 8.32 -0.39 12.66
CA GLY A 418 8.78 -0.89 13.94
C GLY A 418 8.57 0.16 15.01
N GLY A 419 8.28 -0.27 16.24
CA GLY A 419 7.98 0.63 17.34
C GLY A 419 8.84 0.34 18.57
N ILE A 420 9.07 1.38 19.37
CA ILE A 420 9.68 1.26 20.70
C ILE A 420 8.80 2.00 21.69
N TYR A 421 8.34 1.30 22.73
CA TYR A 421 7.69 1.87 23.90
C TYR A 421 8.72 2.05 24.99
N SER A 422 8.82 3.25 25.52
CA SER A 422 9.73 3.63 26.59
C SER A 422 9.02 4.43 27.68
N ASP A 423 9.66 4.60 28.83
CA ASP A 423 9.13 5.49 29.85
C ASP A 423 9.32 6.96 29.43
N LEU A 424 8.51 7.85 30.02
CA LEU A 424 8.55 9.28 29.71
C LEU A 424 9.59 10.06 30.54
N ARG A 425 10.36 9.40 31.42
CA ARG A 425 11.31 10.01 32.34
C ARG A 425 12.77 9.71 32.02
N GLY A 426 13.01 8.90 30.96
CA GLY A 426 14.36 8.55 30.52
C GLY A 426 14.98 7.33 31.19
N GLN A 427 14.22 6.53 31.95
CA GLN A 427 14.72 5.28 32.56
C GLN A 427 15.14 4.26 31.51
N ASP A 428 14.49 4.28 30.35
CA ASP A 428 14.73 3.36 29.25
C ASP A 428 15.73 3.89 28.20
N ASP A 429 16.27 5.12 28.35
CA ASP A 429 17.06 5.80 27.30
C ASP A 429 18.31 5.01 26.89
N ASP A 430 19.03 4.40 27.81
CA ASP A 430 20.21 3.59 27.50
C ASP A 430 19.83 2.37 26.65
N CYS A 431 18.74 1.69 27.00
CA CYS A 431 18.23 0.55 26.26
C CYS A 431 17.70 0.99 24.88
N TYR A 432 16.97 2.10 24.83
CA TYR A 432 16.48 2.71 23.60
C TYR A 432 17.64 3.00 22.63
N GLN A 433 18.70 3.66 23.10
CA GLN A 433 19.88 4.01 22.30
C GLN A 433 20.64 2.78 21.78
N MET A 434 20.53 1.64 22.45
CA MET A 434 21.11 0.37 21.97
C MET A 434 20.30 -0.27 20.86
N ILE A 435 18.96 -0.13 20.87
CA ILE A 435 18.01 -0.82 19.97
C ILE A 435 17.70 0.01 18.73
N GLU A 436 17.48 1.32 18.91
CA GLU A 436 16.99 2.20 17.85
C GLU A 436 17.87 2.16 16.59
N PRO A 437 19.20 2.28 16.66
CA PRO A 437 20.04 2.26 15.45
C PRO A 437 19.94 0.96 14.65
N GLU A 438 19.83 -0.18 15.34
CA GLU A 438 19.63 -1.49 14.69
C GLU A 438 18.24 -1.60 14.07
N LEU A 439 17.20 -1.13 14.77
CA LEU A 439 15.83 -1.16 14.29
C LEU A 439 15.59 -0.16 13.14
N ARG A 440 16.19 1.04 13.20
CA ARG A 440 16.00 2.11 12.20
C ARG A 440 16.25 1.63 10.77
N ILE A 441 17.31 0.86 10.57
CA ILE A 441 17.69 0.35 9.25
C ILE A 441 16.83 -0.83 8.78
N LYS A 442 16.01 -1.40 9.66
CA LYS A 442 15.13 -2.55 9.39
C LYS A 442 13.69 -2.15 9.10
N VAL A 443 13.32 -0.88 9.30
CA VAL A 443 11.92 -0.45 9.20
C VAL A 443 11.78 0.79 8.33
N GLY A 444 10.69 0.85 7.59
CA GLY A 444 10.36 2.06 6.84
C GLY A 444 9.91 3.20 7.75
N ARG A 445 9.04 2.89 8.72
CA ARG A 445 8.53 3.84 9.70
C ARG A 445 8.91 3.40 11.11
N LEU A 446 9.67 4.23 11.82
CA LEU A 446 9.95 4.08 13.24
C LEU A 446 8.90 4.83 14.05
N LEU A 447 8.33 4.17 15.06
CA LEU A 447 7.33 4.73 15.96
C LEU A 447 7.83 4.71 17.41
N ASN A 448 7.45 5.72 18.17
CA ASN A 448 7.67 5.77 19.61
C ASN A 448 6.31 5.86 20.31
N ASP A 449 6.12 5.03 21.35
CA ASP A 449 4.92 5.03 22.22
C ASP A 449 3.60 5.02 21.45
N LYS A 450 3.56 4.21 20.37
CA LYS A 450 2.40 4.08 19.50
C LYS A 450 2.42 2.74 18.78
N MET A 451 1.27 2.06 18.75
CA MET A 451 1.09 0.84 17.96
C MET A 451 1.09 1.14 16.45
N PRO A 452 1.59 0.21 15.62
CA PRO A 452 1.88 0.47 14.22
C PRO A 452 0.66 0.50 13.31
N THR A 453 -0.48 -0.07 13.73
CA THR A 453 -1.66 -0.21 12.86
C THR A 453 -2.27 1.14 12.51
N GLY A 454 -2.39 1.38 11.20
CA GLY A 454 -2.90 2.63 10.62
C GLY A 454 -1.80 3.50 10.01
N VAL A 455 -2.14 4.13 8.87
CA VAL A 455 -1.24 4.98 8.08
C VAL A 455 -1.96 6.25 7.66
N ALA A 456 -1.44 7.40 8.04
CA ALA A 456 -1.95 8.69 7.57
C ALA A 456 -1.48 8.98 6.13
N VAL A 457 -2.31 9.68 5.33
CA VAL A 457 -1.91 10.15 4.00
C VAL A 457 -1.48 11.62 4.11
N VAL A 458 -0.21 11.80 4.43
CA VAL A 458 0.44 13.13 4.54
C VAL A 458 1.80 13.12 3.84
N PRO A 459 2.32 14.27 3.39
CA PRO A 459 3.55 14.33 2.57
C PRO A 459 4.77 13.63 3.17
N SER A 460 4.92 13.64 4.49
CA SER A 460 6.03 13.01 5.21
C SER A 460 5.84 11.52 5.49
N MET A 461 4.67 10.94 5.15
CA MET A 461 4.39 9.55 5.49
C MET A 461 4.99 8.58 4.49
N ASN A 462 5.66 7.58 5.03
CA ASN A 462 6.15 6.40 4.36
C ASN A 462 5.24 5.19 4.67
N HIS A 463 4.92 4.39 3.68
CA HIS A 463 4.30 3.08 3.83
C HIS A 463 5.06 2.07 2.96
N GLY A 464 6.09 1.53 3.53
CA GLY A 464 7.03 0.61 2.93
C GLY A 464 8.24 0.47 3.83
N GLY A 465 9.27 -0.23 3.40
CA GLY A 465 10.46 -0.46 4.19
C GLY A 465 11.56 -1.16 3.39
N PRO A 466 12.64 -1.58 4.06
CA PRO A 466 13.67 -2.39 3.43
C PRO A 466 13.12 -3.76 2.99
N TYR A 467 13.82 -4.40 2.06
CA TYR A 467 13.52 -5.78 1.68
C TYR A 467 13.54 -6.72 2.90
N PRO A 468 12.58 -7.63 3.08
CA PRO A 468 11.58 -8.08 2.10
C PRO A 468 10.19 -7.40 2.20
N ALA A 469 10.02 -6.33 2.99
CA ALA A 469 8.73 -5.66 3.07
C ALA A 469 8.38 -4.93 1.77
N THR A 470 9.38 -4.38 1.07
CA THR A 470 9.20 -3.81 -0.28
C THR A 470 10.36 -4.18 -1.22
N GLY A 471 10.17 -3.94 -2.51
CA GLY A 471 11.22 -4.13 -3.52
C GLY A 471 12.09 -2.90 -3.77
N HIS A 472 11.61 -1.70 -3.42
CA HIS A 472 12.25 -0.42 -3.74
C HIS A 472 12.09 0.58 -2.58
N PRO A 473 12.96 0.55 -1.55
CA PRO A 473 12.79 1.36 -0.33
C PRO A 473 12.82 2.87 -0.55
N GLY A 474 13.38 3.36 -1.66
CA GLY A 474 13.39 4.77 -2.02
C GLY A 474 12.06 5.29 -2.61
N PHE A 475 11.09 4.41 -2.93
CA PHE A 475 9.83 4.75 -3.60
C PHE A 475 8.62 4.30 -2.78
N THR A 476 8.64 4.52 -1.48
CA THR A 476 7.64 4.02 -0.53
C THR A 476 6.77 5.13 0.08
N ALA A 477 6.90 6.38 -0.38
CA ALA A 477 6.02 7.46 0.06
C ALA A 477 4.56 7.14 -0.25
N VAL A 478 3.66 7.32 0.74
CA VAL A 478 2.21 7.17 0.58
C VAL A 478 1.50 8.51 0.46
N GLY A 479 2.12 9.57 0.97
CA GLY A 479 1.60 10.94 0.86
C GLY A 479 1.97 11.62 -0.45
N PHE A 480 1.12 12.55 -0.86
CA PHE A 480 1.36 13.39 -2.03
C PHE A 480 2.17 14.63 -1.63
N PRO A 481 3.11 15.08 -2.48
CA PRO A 481 3.38 14.61 -3.85
C PRO A 481 4.39 13.45 -3.95
N GLY A 482 4.98 12.98 -2.86
CA GLY A 482 6.09 12.01 -2.87
C GLY A 482 5.75 10.69 -3.58
N SER A 483 4.52 10.20 -3.44
CA SER A 483 4.06 8.93 -4.04
C SER A 483 3.98 8.95 -5.58
N MET A 484 3.93 10.12 -6.22
CA MET A 484 3.86 10.25 -7.68
C MET A 484 5.16 9.84 -8.38
N ILE A 485 6.31 10.01 -7.72
CA ILE A 485 7.65 9.80 -8.32
C ILE A 485 7.85 8.37 -8.79
N ARG A 486 7.28 7.37 -8.11
CA ARG A 486 7.38 5.96 -8.53
C ARG A 486 6.78 5.70 -9.92
N PHE A 487 5.87 6.54 -10.35
CA PHE A 487 5.20 6.44 -11.66
C PHE A 487 5.67 7.52 -12.64
N ALA A 488 6.92 7.93 -12.55
CA ALA A 488 7.48 8.97 -13.39
C ALA A 488 8.89 8.60 -13.87
N ALA A 489 9.26 9.12 -15.04
CA ALA A 489 10.60 9.02 -15.60
C ALA A 489 11.28 10.41 -15.60
N LEU A 490 12.59 10.45 -15.44
CA LEU A 490 13.36 11.67 -15.56
C LEU A 490 13.59 12.00 -17.04
N HIS A 491 13.10 13.17 -17.48
CA HIS A 491 13.26 13.68 -18.84
C HIS A 491 14.25 14.84 -18.82
N CYS A 492 15.30 14.75 -19.62
CA CYS A 492 16.31 15.80 -19.78
C CYS A 492 16.16 16.50 -21.13
N TYR A 493 16.38 17.81 -21.16
CA TYR A 493 16.31 18.72 -22.32
C TYR A 493 17.64 19.46 -22.41
N ASP A 494 18.48 19.02 -23.34
CA ASP A 494 19.82 19.59 -23.57
C ASP A 494 19.75 20.57 -24.74
N HIS A 495 20.06 21.85 -24.50
CA HIS A 495 20.04 22.96 -25.48
C HIS A 495 18.71 23.10 -26.26
N VAL A 496 17.59 22.62 -25.70
CA VAL A 496 16.27 22.75 -26.34
C VAL A 496 15.81 24.20 -26.29
N ARG A 497 15.34 24.71 -27.43
CA ARG A 497 14.84 26.09 -27.54
C ARG A 497 13.64 26.32 -26.64
N ALA A 498 13.55 27.50 -26.00
CA ALA A 498 12.54 27.82 -25.00
C ALA A 498 11.09 27.51 -25.45
N HIS A 499 10.71 27.83 -26.71
CA HIS A 499 9.35 27.60 -27.22
C HIS A 499 8.99 26.11 -27.42
N ARG A 500 9.95 25.20 -27.22
CA ARG A 500 9.77 23.73 -27.32
C ARG A 500 9.84 23.04 -25.96
N LEU A 501 10.15 23.79 -24.90
CA LEU A 501 10.23 23.25 -23.54
C LEU A 501 8.82 23.12 -22.93
N PRO A 502 8.61 22.13 -22.07
CA PRO A 502 7.41 22.08 -21.24
C PRO A 502 7.38 23.29 -20.28
N ALA A 503 6.17 23.68 -19.89
CA ALA A 503 5.94 24.90 -19.09
C ALA A 503 6.77 24.95 -17.79
N GLU A 504 6.98 23.81 -17.15
CA GLU A 504 7.73 23.71 -15.90
C GLU A 504 9.22 24.05 -16.05
N LEU A 505 9.74 23.93 -17.26
CA LEU A 505 11.15 24.20 -17.60
C LEU A 505 11.38 25.54 -18.30
N LEU A 506 10.34 26.36 -18.49
CA LEU A 506 10.49 27.72 -19.01
C LEU A 506 11.13 28.64 -17.96
N ASN A 507 11.68 29.77 -18.41
CA ASN A 507 12.22 30.79 -17.49
C ASN A 507 11.14 31.31 -16.55
N GLN A 508 9.92 31.55 -17.06
CA GLN A 508 8.78 31.91 -16.25
C GLN A 508 8.29 30.71 -15.43
N ASN A 509 8.02 30.93 -14.14
CA ASN A 509 7.38 29.92 -13.29
C ASN A 509 5.91 29.76 -13.69
N PRO A 510 5.44 28.54 -14.09
CA PRO A 510 4.12 28.36 -14.69
C PRO A 510 2.95 28.59 -13.73
N THR A 511 3.15 28.40 -12.42
CA THR A 511 2.12 28.61 -11.39
C THR A 511 2.42 29.82 -10.49
N GLY A 512 3.63 30.37 -10.56
CA GLY A 512 4.12 31.38 -9.62
C GLY A 512 4.48 30.82 -8.23
N SER A 513 4.00 29.62 -7.90
CA SER A 513 4.21 28.97 -6.60
C SER A 513 5.01 27.66 -6.67
N MET A 514 5.24 27.12 -7.86
CA MET A 514 5.99 25.89 -8.08
C MET A 514 7.43 26.02 -7.61
N TRP A 515 7.90 25.08 -6.82
CA TRP A 515 9.30 24.94 -6.46
C TRP A 515 10.12 24.36 -7.62
N ARG A 516 11.22 24.99 -7.94
CA ARG A 516 12.20 24.56 -8.95
C ARG A 516 13.61 24.70 -8.40
N MET A 517 14.51 23.84 -8.83
CA MET A 517 15.95 23.99 -8.58
C MET A 517 16.54 24.76 -9.76
N ILE A 518 17.09 25.95 -9.52
CA ILE A 518 17.73 26.78 -10.54
C ILE A 518 19.17 27.05 -10.11
N ASP A 519 20.13 26.61 -10.92
CA ASP A 519 21.57 26.75 -10.66
C ASP A 519 21.98 26.29 -9.24
N GLY A 520 21.40 25.15 -8.80
CA GLY A 520 21.65 24.52 -7.49
C GLY A 520 20.82 25.05 -6.33
N GLU A 521 19.98 26.07 -6.53
CA GLU A 521 19.15 26.66 -5.48
C GLU A 521 17.65 26.37 -5.67
N TRP A 522 16.96 25.96 -4.58
CA TRP A 522 15.52 25.82 -4.58
C TRP A 522 14.83 27.20 -4.52
N THR A 523 13.96 27.48 -5.49
CA THR A 523 13.27 28.78 -5.59
C THR A 523 11.89 28.65 -6.26
N ARG A 524 11.02 29.65 -5.99
CA ARG A 524 9.76 29.86 -6.71
C ARG A 524 9.87 30.98 -7.73
N LYS A 525 10.98 31.69 -7.80
CA LYS A 525 11.18 32.83 -8.68
C LYS A 525 11.24 32.38 -10.15
N SER A 526 10.85 33.27 -11.05
CA SER A 526 11.15 33.17 -12.47
C SER A 526 12.63 33.54 -12.71
N ILE A 527 13.24 32.93 -13.73
CA ILE A 527 14.57 33.31 -14.21
C ILE A 527 14.41 34.65 -14.95
N GLN A 528 15.13 35.65 -14.49
CA GLN A 528 15.16 36.93 -15.19
C GLN A 528 15.96 36.75 -16.49
N SER A 529 15.41 37.15 -17.62
CA SER A 529 16.20 37.31 -18.85
C SER A 529 17.31 38.32 -18.53
N ALA A 530 18.56 37.90 -18.74
CA ALA A 530 19.63 38.89 -18.79
C ALA A 530 19.21 40.00 -19.74
N GLY A 531 19.00 41.20 -19.22
CA GLY A 531 18.61 42.32 -20.02
C GLY A 531 19.54 42.43 -21.22
N SER A 532 18.98 42.52 -22.43
CA SER A 532 19.71 42.85 -23.64
C SER A 532 20.35 44.23 -23.45
N SER A 533 21.45 44.26 -22.73
CA SER A 533 22.38 45.39 -22.73
C SER A 533 23.30 45.25 -23.94
N HIS A 534 22.74 45.38 -25.14
CA HIS A 534 23.47 45.75 -26.32
C HIS A 534 22.67 46.85 -27.00
N ALA A 535 23.02 48.10 -26.62
CA ALA A 535 22.78 49.26 -27.44
C ALA A 535 23.81 49.31 -28.59
#